data_1b8dc601f216e9521e5a3d4f24662cd9
#
_entry.id   1b8dc601f216e9521e5a3d4f24662cd9
#
_cell.length_a   1.000
_cell.length_b   1.000
_cell.length_c   1.000
_cell.angle_alpha   90.00
_cell.angle_beta   90.00
_cell.angle_gamma   90.00
#
_symmetry.space_group_name_H-M   'P 1'
#
loop_
_entity.id
_entity.type
_entity.pdbx_description
1 polymer ?
#
loop_
_entity_poly.entity_id
_entity_poly.type
_entity_poly.pdbx_seq_one_letter_code
_entity_poly.pdbx_strand_id
1 'polypeptide(L)'
;EWLQIDLGKTMEVNAIQVNFADYNFNVHAPHDPVVYQYYIEGSTNGKDWTRLVDEEKNLQDAPHKLHTLNVPAKVQYLKICNTKDMEGSFSLFDLRVFGQGGGKVPAEVTGFQASRDNNDKRIYRFTWNPQENVTGYILRWGTQKEKLTHSMVVYENQYEARYFNRDSEYYFSMSAFNENGVGK
;
A
#
# COMPACT_ATOMS: atom_id res chain seq x y z
N GLU A 1 -25.44 5.23 2.52
CA GLU A 1 -24.32 6.10 2.99
C GLU A 1 -23.12 5.94 2.05
N TRP A 2 -22.26 6.93 2.00
CA TRP A 2 -21.09 6.89 1.14
C TRP A 2 -19.91 7.69 1.71
N LEU A 3 -18.70 7.31 1.30
CA LEU A 3 -17.45 8.04 1.55
C LEU A 3 -16.77 8.33 0.20
N GLN A 4 -16.30 9.56 0.00
CA GLN A 4 -15.52 9.96 -1.15
C GLN A 4 -14.10 10.33 -0.76
N ILE A 5 -13.13 9.92 -1.56
CA ILE A 5 -11.71 10.19 -1.38
C ILE A 5 -11.20 10.92 -2.62
N ASP A 6 -10.39 11.96 -2.42
CA ASP A 6 -9.61 12.63 -3.46
C ASP A 6 -8.16 12.17 -3.35
N LEU A 7 -7.63 11.58 -4.41
CA LEU A 7 -6.23 11.14 -4.50
C LEU A 7 -5.28 12.32 -4.81
N GLY A 8 -5.82 13.54 -4.90
CA GLY A 8 -5.07 14.77 -5.17
C GLY A 8 -4.73 14.99 -6.64
N LYS A 9 -4.61 13.94 -7.42
CA LYS A 9 -4.39 13.96 -8.88
C LYS A 9 -4.89 12.66 -9.51
N THR A 10 -4.98 12.64 -10.83
CA THR A 10 -5.32 11.40 -11.55
C THR A 10 -4.21 10.37 -11.38
N MET A 11 -4.57 9.21 -10.84
CA MET A 11 -3.71 8.06 -10.61
C MET A 11 -4.22 6.86 -11.40
N GLU A 12 -3.33 5.93 -11.70
CA GLU A 12 -3.70 4.61 -12.23
C GLU A 12 -3.89 3.65 -11.07
N VAL A 13 -5.13 3.25 -10.82
CA VAL A 13 -5.50 2.35 -9.71
C VAL A 13 -5.63 0.93 -10.24
N ASN A 14 -4.94 0.00 -9.59
CA ASN A 14 -4.88 -1.42 -9.94
C ASN A 14 -5.66 -2.30 -8.96
N ALA A 15 -5.72 -1.89 -7.69
CA ALA A 15 -6.46 -2.63 -6.67
C ALA A 15 -6.95 -1.69 -5.56
N ILE A 16 -8.01 -2.12 -4.88
CA ILE A 16 -8.60 -1.41 -3.73
C ILE A 16 -8.88 -2.42 -2.64
N GLN A 17 -8.37 -2.18 -1.44
CA GLN A 17 -8.70 -2.98 -0.26
C GLN A 17 -9.64 -2.19 0.63
N VAL A 18 -10.76 -2.80 0.95
CA VAL A 18 -11.76 -2.27 1.89
C VAL A 18 -11.65 -3.03 3.19
N ASN A 19 -11.56 -2.31 4.30
CA ASN A 19 -11.58 -2.87 5.64
C ASN A 19 -12.70 -2.18 6.44
N PHE A 20 -13.82 -2.89 6.61
CA PHE A 20 -14.94 -2.42 7.42
C PHE A 20 -14.61 -2.52 8.91
N ALA A 21 -15.23 -1.66 9.70
CA ALA A 21 -15.17 -1.66 11.16
C ALA A 21 -16.55 -1.92 11.76
N ASP A 22 -16.58 -2.68 12.84
CA ASP A 22 -17.79 -2.96 13.60
C ASP A 22 -18.08 -1.82 14.58
N TYR A 23 -18.75 -0.79 14.09
CA TYR A 23 -19.11 0.36 14.92
C TYR A 23 -20.61 0.37 15.19
N ASN A 24 -20.99 0.56 16.45
CA ASN A 24 -22.38 0.48 16.94
C ASN A 24 -23.06 -0.88 16.66
N PHE A 25 -22.28 -1.95 16.56
CA PHE A 25 -22.76 -3.29 16.31
C PHE A 25 -23.22 -3.95 17.63
N ASN A 26 -24.40 -4.55 17.64
CA ASN A 26 -24.89 -5.26 18.82
C ASN A 26 -24.42 -6.72 18.81
N VAL A 27 -23.25 -6.98 19.34
CA VAL A 27 -22.63 -8.31 19.41
C VAL A 27 -23.39 -9.34 20.28
N HIS A 28 -24.38 -8.90 21.04
CA HIS A 28 -25.15 -9.77 21.94
C HIS A 28 -26.54 -10.17 21.39
N ALA A 29 -26.98 -9.54 20.32
CA ALA A 29 -28.24 -9.92 19.69
C ALA A 29 -28.04 -11.12 18.76
N PRO A 30 -29.00 -12.08 18.72
CA PRO A 30 -29.06 -13.05 17.63
C PRO A 30 -29.29 -12.27 16.32
N HIS A 31 -28.41 -12.41 15.37
CA HIS A 31 -28.55 -11.76 14.07
C HIS A 31 -28.18 -12.71 12.95
N ASP A 32 -28.69 -12.41 11.77
CA ASP A 32 -28.25 -13.07 10.53
C ASP A 32 -26.76 -12.82 10.29
N PRO A 33 -26.09 -13.67 9.51
CA PRO A 33 -24.71 -13.42 9.11
C PRO A 33 -24.53 -12.01 8.57
N VAL A 34 -23.53 -11.30 9.07
CA VAL A 34 -23.20 -9.97 8.62
C VAL A 34 -22.71 -10.02 7.19
N VAL A 35 -23.37 -9.32 6.28
CA VAL A 35 -22.94 -9.23 4.90
C VAL A 35 -22.69 -7.78 4.54
N TYR A 36 -21.57 -7.56 3.86
CA TYR A 36 -21.14 -6.24 3.43
C TYR A 36 -21.54 -6.06 1.96
N GLN A 37 -22.57 -5.21 1.72
CA GLN A 37 -23.04 -4.91 0.37
C GLN A 37 -22.73 -3.46 0.03
N TYR A 38 -21.94 -3.28 -1.00
CA TYR A 38 -21.44 -1.98 -1.41
C TYR A 38 -20.99 -1.99 -2.86
N TYR A 39 -20.68 -0.83 -3.36
CA TYR A 39 -19.95 -0.68 -4.60
C TYR A 39 -18.94 0.46 -4.52
N ILE A 40 -17.96 0.43 -5.44
CA ILE A 40 -16.96 1.50 -5.54
C ILE A 40 -17.01 2.05 -6.95
N GLU A 41 -17.03 3.37 -7.04
CA GLU A 41 -16.96 4.13 -8.27
C GLU A 41 -15.69 4.97 -8.31
N GLY A 42 -15.16 5.18 -9.51
CA GLY A 42 -14.04 6.06 -9.78
C GLY A 42 -14.43 7.18 -10.73
N SER A 43 -13.79 8.34 -10.57
CA SER A 43 -13.99 9.51 -11.43
C SER A 43 -12.69 10.29 -11.61
N THR A 44 -12.51 10.90 -12.78
CA THR A 44 -11.39 11.84 -13.03
C THR A 44 -11.75 13.29 -12.69
N ASN A 45 -13.03 13.62 -12.59
CA ASN A 45 -13.52 15.01 -12.46
C ASN A 45 -14.52 15.21 -11.30
N GLY A 46 -14.83 14.15 -10.53
CA GLY A 46 -15.77 14.18 -9.42
C GLY A 46 -17.25 14.31 -9.83
N LYS A 47 -17.56 14.23 -11.12
CA LYS A 47 -18.92 14.36 -11.67
C LYS A 47 -19.38 13.10 -12.41
N ASP A 48 -18.54 12.62 -13.30
CA ASP A 48 -18.79 11.43 -14.10
C ASP A 48 -18.16 10.23 -13.42
N TRP A 49 -18.98 9.27 -13.02
CA TRP A 49 -18.58 8.13 -12.22
C TRP A 49 -18.69 6.82 -12.99
N THR A 50 -17.70 5.97 -12.85
CA THR A 50 -17.66 4.63 -13.43
C THR A 50 -17.54 3.59 -12.34
N ARG A 51 -18.35 2.53 -12.39
CA ARG A 51 -18.32 1.41 -11.47
C ARG A 51 -17.02 0.63 -11.62
N LEU A 52 -16.25 0.52 -10.56
CA LEU A 52 -14.98 -0.23 -10.49
C LEU A 52 -15.15 -1.56 -9.76
N VAL A 53 -15.95 -1.58 -8.72
CA VAL A 53 -16.24 -2.74 -7.88
C VAL A 53 -17.74 -2.82 -7.64
N ASP A 54 -18.29 -4.01 -7.75
CA ASP A 54 -19.70 -4.29 -7.46
C ASP A 54 -19.82 -5.49 -6.50
N GLU A 55 -20.20 -5.20 -5.27
CA GLU A 55 -20.50 -6.17 -4.21
C GLU A 55 -21.96 -6.02 -3.70
N GLU A 56 -22.85 -5.41 -4.49
CA GLU A 56 -24.25 -5.18 -4.07
C GLU A 56 -25.03 -6.48 -3.82
N LYS A 57 -24.55 -7.60 -4.37
CA LYS A 57 -25.15 -8.93 -4.19
C LYS A 57 -24.29 -9.86 -3.35
N ASN A 58 -23.30 -9.35 -2.64
CA ASN A 58 -22.48 -10.18 -1.75
C ASN A 58 -23.34 -10.80 -0.65
N LEU A 59 -23.15 -12.10 -0.41
CA LEU A 59 -23.83 -12.86 0.65
C LEU A 59 -22.81 -13.44 1.66
N GLN A 60 -21.55 -13.03 1.58
CA GLN A 60 -20.49 -13.52 2.46
C GLN A 60 -20.17 -12.49 3.53
N ASP A 61 -19.88 -12.97 4.72
CA ASP A 61 -19.23 -12.19 5.77
C ASP A 61 -17.76 -12.01 5.39
N ALA A 62 -17.46 -10.87 4.79
CA ALA A 62 -16.11 -10.52 4.30
C ALA A 62 -15.79 -9.06 4.59
N PRO A 63 -15.51 -8.71 5.87
CA PRO A 63 -15.23 -7.33 6.27
C PRO A 63 -13.92 -6.78 5.68
N HIS A 64 -12.99 -7.67 5.29
CA HIS A 64 -11.69 -7.33 4.74
C HIS A 64 -11.55 -7.94 3.35
N LYS A 65 -11.65 -7.11 2.31
CA LYS A 65 -11.63 -7.61 0.93
C LYS A 65 -10.73 -6.78 0.03
N LEU A 66 -9.82 -7.47 -0.66
CA LEU A 66 -8.98 -6.88 -1.71
C LEU A 66 -9.65 -7.11 -3.07
N HIS A 67 -9.91 -6.02 -3.79
CA HIS A 67 -10.40 -6.03 -5.17
C HIS A 67 -9.26 -5.70 -6.12
N THR A 68 -8.90 -6.62 -6.98
CA THR A 68 -8.00 -6.37 -8.10
C THR A 68 -8.82 -6.00 -9.33
N LEU A 69 -8.48 -4.90 -9.98
CA LEU A 69 -9.15 -4.45 -11.18
C LEU A 69 -8.55 -5.18 -12.40
N ASN A 70 -9.39 -5.83 -13.20
CA ASN A 70 -8.95 -6.51 -14.43
C ASN A 70 -8.30 -5.56 -15.44
N VAL A 71 -8.74 -4.30 -15.44
CA VAL A 71 -8.16 -3.22 -16.21
C VAL A 71 -7.90 -2.07 -15.25
N PRO A 72 -6.67 -1.55 -15.19
CA PRO A 72 -6.35 -0.40 -14.36
C PRO A 72 -7.25 0.79 -14.67
N ALA A 73 -7.74 1.46 -13.63
CA ALA A 73 -8.63 2.61 -13.78
C ALA A 73 -7.87 3.92 -13.54
N LYS A 74 -7.98 4.88 -14.49
CA LYS A 74 -7.44 6.24 -14.29
C LYS A 74 -8.49 7.08 -13.57
N VAL A 75 -8.24 7.41 -12.31
CA VAL A 75 -9.16 8.16 -11.46
C VAL A 75 -8.43 9.15 -10.55
N GLN A 76 -9.09 10.23 -10.18
CA GLN A 76 -8.66 11.10 -9.10
C GLN A 76 -9.54 10.92 -7.86
N TYR A 77 -10.82 10.62 -8.07
CA TYR A 77 -11.79 10.45 -7.00
C TYR A 77 -12.26 9.01 -6.95
N LEU A 78 -12.38 8.49 -5.74
CA LEU A 78 -13.01 7.20 -5.45
C LEU A 78 -14.19 7.43 -4.52
N LYS A 79 -15.27 6.71 -4.73
CA LYS A 79 -16.45 6.76 -3.87
C LYS A 79 -16.91 5.35 -3.56
N ILE A 80 -16.93 5.00 -2.28
CA ILE A 80 -17.55 3.77 -1.78
C ILE A 80 -18.96 4.08 -1.29
N CYS A 81 -19.92 3.33 -1.79
CA CYS A 81 -21.34 3.47 -1.43
C CYS A 81 -21.83 2.20 -0.78
N ASN A 82 -22.25 2.31 0.47
CA ASN A 82 -22.94 1.23 1.19
C ASN A 82 -24.36 1.11 0.68
N THR A 83 -24.80 -0.10 0.32
CA THR A 83 -26.14 -0.36 -0.25
C THR A 83 -27.04 -1.16 0.67
N LYS A 84 -26.49 -1.82 1.68
CA LYS A 84 -27.27 -2.51 2.71
C LYS A 84 -26.89 -1.97 4.09
N ASP A 85 -27.91 -1.52 4.81
CA ASP A 85 -27.75 -1.19 6.23
C ASP A 85 -27.46 -2.48 7.00
N MET A 86 -26.31 -2.48 7.65
CA MET A 86 -25.96 -3.51 8.61
C MET A 86 -26.53 -3.12 9.97
N GLU A 87 -26.61 -4.07 10.90
CA GLU A 87 -26.83 -3.75 12.30
C GLU A 87 -25.65 -2.94 12.83
N GLY A 88 -25.70 -1.63 12.74
CA GLY A 88 -24.62 -0.74 13.12
C GLY A 88 -24.57 0.48 12.22
N SER A 89 -23.42 1.08 12.13
CA SER A 89 -23.19 2.24 11.28
C SER A 89 -22.19 1.89 10.18
N PHE A 90 -22.40 2.46 8.99
CA PHE A 90 -21.41 2.36 7.94
C PHE A 90 -20.07 2.95 8.44
N SER A 91 -19.09 2.10 8.63
CA SER A 91 -17.78 2.49 9.14
C SER A 91 -16.66 1.70 8.50
N LEU A 92 -15.58 2.39 8.21
CA LEU A 92 -14.38 1.81 7.64
C LEU A 92 -13.23 1.96 8.63
N PHE A 93 -12.50 0.88 8.84
CA PHE A 93 -11.22 0.91 9.53
C PHE A 93 -10.17 1.58 8.67
N ASP A 94 -10.06 1.16 7.40
CA ASP A 94 -9.29 1.85 6.37
C ASP A 94 -9.80 1.51 4.96
N LEU A 95 -9.38 2.31 4.00
CA LEU A 95 -9.49 2.05 2.58
C LEU A 95 -8.12 2.25 1.94
N ARG A 96 -7.55 1.19 1.39
CA ARG A 96 -6.23 1.22 0.76
C ARG A 96 -6.38 1.18 -0.76
N VAL A 97 -5.70 2.10 -1.42
CA VAL A 97 -5.71 2.22 -2.88
C VAL A 97 -4.31 1.90 -3.40
N PHE A 98 -4.23 0.92 -4.27
CA PHE A 98 -2.97 0.45 -4.86
C PHE A 98 -2.94 0.79 -6.34
N GLY A 99 -1.84 1.40 -6.75
CA GLY A 99 -1.66 1.82 -8.13
C GLY A 99 -0.41 2.67 -8.29
N GLN A 100 -0.38 3.43 -9.34
CA GLN A 100 0.74 4.33 -9.61
C GLN A 100 0.28 5.62 -10.30
N GLY A 101 1.02 6.69 -10.09
CA GLY A 101 0.86 7.95 -10.80
C GLY A 101 1.44 7.89 -12.22
N GLY A 102 1.04 8.82 -13.06
CA GLY A 102 1.59 9.00 -14.42
C GLY A 102 2.80 9.94 -14.48
N GLY A 103 3.40 10.29 -13.33
CA GLY A 103 4.56 11.16 -13.25
C GLY A 103 5.90 10.42 -13.37
N LYS A 104 6.98 11.10 -13.03
CA LYS A 104 8.32 10.53 -13.09
C LYS A 104 8.58 9.65 -11.85
N VAL A 105 9.12 8.46 -12.07
CA VAL A 105 9.72 7.66 -11.00
C VAL A 105 10.99 8.35 -10.47
N PRO A 106 11.44 8.08 -9.23
CA PRO A 106 12.69 8.62 -8.70
C PRO A 106 13.89 8.23 -9.57
N ALA A 107 14.92 9.07 -9.53
CA ALA A 107 16.22 8.74 -10.10
C ALA A 107 16.89 7.61 -9.31
N GLU A 108 17.95 7.04 -9.87
CA GLU A 108 18.81 6.08 -9.19
C GLU A 108 19.37 6.65 -7.88
N VAL A 109 19.43 5.82 -6.84
CA VAL A 109 19.99 6.22 -5.53
C VAL A 109 21.50 6.39 -5.64
N THR A 110 22.00 7.55 -5.24
CA THR A 110 23.44 7.86 -5.27
C THR A 110 24.03 7.84 -3.87
N GLY A 111 25.35 7.59 -3.79
CA GLY A 111 26.07 7.60 -2.51
C GLY A 111 25.69 6.48 -1.56
N PHE A 112 25.00 5.43 -2.03
CA PHE A 112 24.64 4.28 -1.20
C PHE A 112 25.87 3.57 -0.66
N GLN A 113 25.94 3.45 0.66
CA GLN A 113 27.01 2.76 1.37
C GLN A 113 26.41 1.82 2.42
N ALA A 114 27.00 0.64 2.52
CA ALA A 114 26.70 -0.34 3.55
C ALA A 114 27.98 -0.64 4.34
N SER A 115 28.02 -0.29 5.60
CA SER A 115 29.18 -0.54 6.47
C SER A 115 28.82 -1.49 7.59
N ARG A 116 29.63 -2.53 7.75
CA ARG A 116 29.50 -3.51 8.84
C ARG A 116 30.22 -3.00 10.09
N ASP A 117 29.57 -3.07 11.24
CA ASP A 117 30.17 -2.69 12.51
C ASP A 117 31.37 -3.58 12.87
N ASN A 118 32.43 -2.97 13.38
CA ASN A 118 33.66 -3.70 13.71
C ASN A 118 33.54 -4.53 14.99
N ASN A 119 32.74 -4.08 15.95
CA ASN A 119 32.58 -4.70 17.26
C ASN A 119 31.42 -5.72 17.26
N ASP A 120 30.31 -5.40 16.60
CA ASP A 120 29.18 -6.33 16.48
C ASP A 120 28.90 -6.61 15.00
N LYS A 121 29.39 -7.72 14.51
CA LYS A 121 29.23 -8.15 13.11
C LYS A 121 27.79 -8.41 12.66
N ARG A 122 26.82 -8.35 13.57
CA ARG A 122 25.38 -8.42 13.25
C ARG A 122 24.81 -7.09 12.81
N ILE A 123 25.55 -5.99 12.99
CA ILE A 123 25.12 -4.64 12.67
C ILE A 123 25.65 -4.22 11.31
N TYR A 124 24.74 -3.71 10.47
CA TYR A 124 25.06 -2.93 9.28
C TYR A 124 24.45 -1.54 9.40
N ARG A 125 25.21 -0.53 8.99
CA ARG A 125 24.77 0.86 8.82
C ARG A 125 24.72 1.20 7.36
N PHE A 126 23.60 1.75 6.95
CA PHE A 126 23.31 2.14 5.57
C PHE A 126 23.14 3.64 5.50
N THR A 127 23.78 4.29 4.54
CA THR A 127 23.65 5.71 4.25
C THR A 127 23.58 5.94 2.76
N TRP A 128 22.91 7.00 2.34
CA TRP A 128 22.79 7.41 0.94
C TRP A 128 22.47 8.90 0.84
N ASN A 129 22.63 9.46 -0.35
CA ASN A 129 22.30 10.85 -0.58
C ASN A 129 20.77 11.04 -0.61
N PRO A 130 20.23 12.07 0.07
CA PRO A 130 18.81 12.40 -0.04
C PRO A 130 18.44 12.78 -1.47
N GLN A 131 17.19 12.50 -1.85
CA GLN A 131 16.66 12.83 -3.17
C GLN A 131 15.31 13.54 -3.02
N GLU A 132 15.00 14.42 -3.97
CA GLU A 132 13.68 15.05 -4.09
C GLU A 132 12.68 14.10 -4.76
N ASN A 133 11.38 14.31 -4.49
CA ASN A 133 10.27 13.53 -5.06
C ASN A 133 10.34 12.02 -4.74
N VAL A 134 10.82 11.68 -3.57
CA VAL A 134 10.91 10.32 -3.05
C VAL A 134 9.97 10.16 -1.87
N THR A 135 9.14 9.11 -1.89
CA THR A 135 8.29 8.73 -0.76
C THR A 135 9.09 7.87 0.24
N GLY A 136 9.97 7.02 -0.27
CA GLY A 136 10.82 6.15 0.54
C GLY A 136 11.79 5.35 -0.31
N TYR A 137 12.48 4.44 0.34
CA TYR A 137 13.54 3.62 -0.26
C TYR A 137 13.27 2.15 0.01
N ILE A 138 13.67 1.29 -0.91
CA ILE A 138 13.61 -0.17 -0.77
C ILE A 138 15.03 -0.68 -0.67
N LEU A 139 15.44 -1.06 0.53
CA LEU A 139 16.69 -1.80 0.77
C LEU A 139 16.45 -3.27 0.47
N ARG A 140 17.28 -3.88 -0.38
CA ARG A 140 17.26 -5.31 -0.66
C ARG A 140 18.59 -5.93 -0.27
N TRP A 141 18.56 -7.19 0.21
CA TRP A 141 19.78 -7.90 0.54
C TRP A 141 19.65 -9.41 0.37
N GLY A 142 20.79 -10.05 0.27
CA GLY A 142 20.92 -11.50 0.18
C GLY A 142 22.37 -11.93 0.35
N THR A 143 22.60 -13.23 0.45
CA THR A 143 23.94 -13.83 0.51
C THR A 143 24.53 -14.15 -0.87
N GLN A 144 23.79 -13.90 -1.92
CA GLN A 144 24.21 -14.06 -3.31
C GLN A 144 23.93 -12.76 -4.06
N LYS A 145 24.91 -12.27 -4.81
CA LYS A 145 24.83 -11.00 -5.51
C LYS A 145 23.64 -10.91 -6.48
N GLU A 146 23.37 -11.99 -7.19
CA GLU A 146 22.28 -12.05 -8.18
C GLU A 146 20.92 -12.44 -7.57
N LYS A 147 20.87 -12.69 -6.26
CA LYS A 147 19.67 -13.14 -5.57
C LYS A 147 19.48 -12.45 -4.21
N LEU A 148 18.90 -11.26 -4.26
CA LEU A 148 18.56 -10.48 -3.07
C LEU A 148 17.13 -10.85 -2.62
N THR A 149 17.03 -11.82 -1.71
CA THR A 149 15.76 -12.43 -1.31
C THR A 149 15.01 -11.69 -0.22
N HIS A 150 15.67 -10.73 0.43
CA HIS A 150 15.07 -9.94 1.50
C HIS A 150 14.87 -8.50 1.04
N SER A 151 13.84 -7.85 1.54
CA SER A 151 13.59 -6.43 1.29
C SER A 151 12.92 -5.75 2.47
N MET A 152 13.19 -4.46 2.61
CA MET A 152 12.58 -3.59 3.61
C MET A 152 12.37 -2.19 3.03
N VAL A 153 11.29 -1.54 3.45
CA VAL A 153 11.04 -0.13 3.14
C VAL A 153 11.62 0.74 4.25
N VAL A 154 12.33 1.79 3.84
CA VAL A 154 12.92 2.80 4.74
C VAL A 154 12.48 4.19 4.27
N TYR A 155 12.06 5.03 5.21
CA TYR A 155 11.56 6.38 4.90
C TYR A 155 12.56 7.50 5.23
N GLU A 156 13.70 7.15 5.81
CA GLU A 156 14.78 8.07 6.18
C GLU A 156 15.97 7.90 5.25
N ASN A 157 16.98 8.77 5.38
CA ASN A 157 18.19 8.74 4.54
C ASN A 157 19.34 7.95 5.16
N GLN A 158 19.07 7.23 6.24
CA GLN A 158 19.99 6.31 6.90
C GLN A 158 19.22 5.20 7.59
N TYR A 159 19.85 4.06 7.77
CA TYR A 159 19.24 2.94 8.47
C TYR A 159 20.31 2.11 9.18
N GLU A 160 20.02 1.64 10.40
CA GLU A 160 20.86 0.68 11.12
C GLU A 160 20.05 -0.58 11.37
N ALA A 161 20.63 -1.74 11.05
CA ALA A 161 20.00 -3.04 11.24
C ALA A 161 20.91 -3.98 12.02
N ARG A 162 20.36 -4.72 13.00
CA ARG A 162 21.10 -5.64 13.88
C ARG A 162 20.55 -7.07 13.80
N TYR A 163 20.39 -7.61 12.62
CA TYR A 163 19.84 -8.96 12.44
C TYR A 163 20.63 -9.81 11.43
N PHE A 164 21.84 -9.39 11.07
CA PHE A 164 22.68 -10.11 10.12
C PHE A 164 23.48 -11.23 10.80
N ASN A 165 23.76 -12.30 10.08
CA ASN A 165 24.63 -13.36 10.54
C ASN A 165 26.10 -12.89 10.59
N ARG A 166 26.82 -13.25 11.64
CA ARG A 166 28.19 -12.81 11.86
C ARG A 166 29.16 -13.26 10.79
N ASP A 167 28.97 -14.50 10.31
CA ASP A 167 29.91 -15.21 9.47
C ASP A 167 29.46 -15.29 7.99
N SER A 168 28.43 -14.52 7.64
CA SER A 168 27.91 -14.44 6.28
C SER A 168 28.29 -13.12 5.60
N GLU A 169 28.63 -13.21 4.34
CA GLU A 169 28.76 -12.05 3.46
C GLU A 169 27.38 -11.68 2.90
N TYR A 170 27.11 -10.39 2.77
CA TYR A 170 25.84 -9.88 2.25
C TYR A 170 26.07 -8.90 1.11
N TYR A 171 25.19 -8.98 0.11
CA TYR A 171 25.08 -8.07 -1.00
C TYR A 171 23.82 -7.23 -0.82
N PHE A 172 23.91 -5.95 -1.19
CA PHE A 172 22.85 -4.98 -0.96
C PHE A 172 22.57 -4.21 -2.24
N SER A 173 21.30 -3.81 -2.40
CA SER A 173 20.89 -2.79 -3.36
C SER A 173 19.84 -1.87 -2.74
N MET A 174 19.77 -0.66 -3.27
CA MET A 174 18.82 0.37 -2.85
C MET A 174 18.12 0.94 -4.06
N SER A 175 16.81 1.06 -3.99
CA SER A 175 16.01 1.80 -4.98
C SER A 175 15.11 2.79 -4.27
N ALA A 176 14.90 3.96 -4.84
CA ALA A 176 13.92 4.92 -4.36
C ALA A 176 12.56 4.65 -5.00
N PHE A 177 11.47 5.01 -4.31
CA PHE A 177 10.12 4.94 -4.87
C PHE A 177 9.30 6.18 -4.52
N ASN A 178 8.31 6.44 -5.33
CA ASN A 178 7.24 7.40 -5.09
C ASN A 178 5.92 6.83 -5.62
N GLU A 179 4.88 7.65 -5.62
CA GLU A 179 3.56 7.28 -6.15
C GLU A 179 3.53 6.93 -7.65
N ASN A 180 4.61 7.21 -8.39
CA ASN A 180 4.70 6.92 -9.82
C ASN A 180 5.45 5.62 -10.12
N GLY A 181 6.04 5.01 -9.09
CA GLY A 181 6.74 3.72 -9.18
C GLY A 181 8.11 3.71 -8.52
N VAL A 182 8.86 2.67 -8.82
CA VAL A 182 10.20 2.43 -8.27
C VAL A 182 11.24 2.85 -9.30
N GLY A 183 12.21 3.66 -8.87
CA GLY A 183 13.40 4.01 -9.63
C GLY A 183 14.33 2.81 -9.85
N LYS A 184 15.27 2.96 -10.74
CA LYS A 184 16.30 1.94 -11.02
C LYS A 184 17.29 1.79 -9.88
#